data_0141a17991152bb92163267e12496972
#
_entry.id   0141a17991152bb92163267e12496972
#
_cell.length_a   1.000
_cell.length_b   1.000
_cell.length_c   1.000
_cell.angle_alpha   90.00
_cell.angle_beta   90.00
_cell.angle_gamma   90.00
#
_symmetry.space_group_name_H-M   'P 1'
#
loop_
_entity.id
_entity.type
_entity.pdbx_description
1 polymer ?
#
loop_
_entity_poly.entity_id
_entity_poly.type
_entity_poly.pdbx_seq_one_letter_code
_entity_poly.pdbx_strand_id
1 'polypeptide(L)'
;MTPRYLLDTNICIAYKKRKPGVPERIDALPPGQAVMSVITWGELMLGVEKSQHRTRSLEILERVREIIPVIGVDERVGTRY
;
A
#
# COMPACT_ATOMS: atom_id res chain seq x y z
N MET A 1 -14.02 -10.91 -4.06
CA MET A 1 -14.25 -10.28 -2.75
C MET A 1 -14.10 -8.78 -2.86
N THR A 2 -15.02 -8.04 -2.25
CA THR A 2 -14.97 -6.59 -2.30
C THR A 2 -13.99 -6.06 -1.27
N PRO A 3 -13.03 -5.21 -1.66
CA PRO A 3 -12.11 -4.61 -0.70
C PRO A 3 -12.87 -3.74 0.32
N ARG A 4 -12.49 -3.84 1.59
CA ARG A 4 -13.11 -3.05 2.65
C ARG A 4 -12.33 -1.79 2.99
N TYR A 5 -11.02 -1.84 2.81
CA TYR A 5 -10.16 -0.74 3.23
C TYR A 5 -9.29 -0.28 2.08
N LEU A 6 -9.46 0.97 1.72
CA LEU A 6 -8.58 1.62 0.76
C LEU A 6 -7.59 2.44 1.57
N LEU A 7 -6.35 1.97 1.63
CA LEU A 7 -5.34 2.59 2.46
C LEU A 7 -4.72 3.79 1.76
N ASP A 8 -4.53 4.87 2.51
CA ASP A 8 -3.89 6.05 1.94
C ASP A 8 -2.36 5.90 1.95
N THR A 9 -1.70 6.85 1.31
CA THR A 9 -0.25 6.82 1.17
C THR A 9 0.45 6.80 2.54
N ASN A 10 -0.03 7.57 3.49
CA ASN A 10 0.60 7.65 4.81
C ASN A 10 0.57 6.31 5.54
N ILE A 11 -0.55 5.60 5.44
CA ILE A 11 -0.68 4.28 6.07
C ILE A 11 0.24 3.28 5.38
N CYS A 12 0.32 3.33 4.05
CA CYS A 12 1.21 2.43 3.30
C CYS A 12 2.67 2.69 3.66
N ILE A 13 3.06 3.96 3.83
CA ILE A 13 4.41 4.30 4.25
C ILE A 13 4.68 3.78 5.66
N ALA A 14 3.72 3.94 6.57
CA ALA A 14 3.87 3.43 7.94
C ALA A 14 4.02 1.91 7.95
N TYR A 15 3.27 1.21 7.10
CA TYR A 15 3.40 -0.24 6.98
C TYR A 15 4.78 -0.62 6.44
N LYS A 16 5.23 0.07 5.39
CA LYS A 16 6.54 -0.16 4.79
C LYS A 16 7.66 0.02 5.81
N LYS A 17 7.54 1.05 6.66
CA LYS A 17 8.55 1.34 7.67
C LYS A 17 8.37 0.51 8.94
N ARG A 18 7.36 -0.33 8.97
CA ARG A 18 7.06 -1.23 10.08
C ARG A 18 6.85 -0.49 11.39
N LYS A 19 6.13 0.62 11.33
CA LYS A 19 5.81 1.37 12.54
C LYS A 19 4.97 0.51 13.48
N PRO A 20 5.26 0.56 14.79
CA PRO A 20 4.57 -0.31 15.75
C PRO A 20 3.06 -0.21 15.67
N GLY A 21 2.40 -1.35 15.64
CA GLY A 21 0.95 -1.45 15.58
C GLY A 21 0.37 -1.48 14.18
N VAL A 22 1.11 -0.97 13.18
CA VAL A 22 0.58 -0.90 11.81
C VAL A 22 0.67 -2.25 11.09
N PRO A 23 1.84 -2.91 11.05
CA PRO A 23 1.92 -4.22 10.38
C PRO A 23 0.96 -5.23 11.01
N GLU A 24 0.86 -5.22 12.33
CA GLU A 24 0.01 -6.17 13.04
C GLU A 24 -1.45 -6.01 12.65
N ARG A 25 -1.93 -4.79 12.53
CA ARG A 25 -3.31 -4.53 12.14
C ARG A 25 -3.60 -4.93 10.71
N ILE A 26 -2.69 -4.61 9.81
CA ILE A 26 -2.88 -4.90 8.39
C ILE A 26 -2.76 -6.39 8.13
N ASP A 27 -1.77 -7.04 8.74
CA ASP A 27 -1.55 -8.47 8.56
C ASP A 27 -2.69 -9.30 9.17
N ALA A 28 -3.42 -8.75 10.13
CA ALA A 28 -4.56 -9.42 10.72
C ALA A 28 -5.80 -9.40 9.83
N LEU A 29 -5.82 -8.56 8.80
CA LEU A 29 -6.96 -8.50 7.90
C LEU A 29 -6.96 -9.69 6.95
N PRO A 30 -8.15 -10.20 6.58
CA PRO A 30 -8.21 -11.25 5.56
C PRO A 30 -7.59 -10.77 4.24
N PRO A 31 -7.00 -11.70 3.47
CA PRO A 31 -6.39 -11.34 2.20
C PRO A 31 -7.37 -10.61 1.28
N GLY A 32 -6.89 -9.55 0.63
CA GLY A 32 -7.68 -8.80 -0.34
C GLY A 32 -8.58 -7.74 0.24
N GLN A 33 -8.65 -7.62 1.56
CA GLN A 33 -9.50 -6.58 2.17
C GLN A 33 -8.82 -5.22 2.25
N ALA A 34 -7.50 -5.18 2.39
CA ALA A 34 -6.76 -3.93 2.39
C ALA A 34 -6.09 -3.76 1.03
N VAL A 35 -6.36 -2.66 0.37
CA VAL A 35 -5.82 -2.39 -0.97
C VAL A 35 -5.34 -0.95 -1.04
N MET A 36 -4.56 -0.64 -2.06
CA MET A 36 -4.15 0.73 -2.33
C MET A 36 -4.52 1.10 -3.76
N SER A 37 -4.73 2.40 -4.00
CA SER A 37 -5.03 2.87 -5.34
C SER A 37 -3.75 2.94 -6.18
N VAL A 38 -3.92 2.99 -7.51
CA VAL A 38 -2.79 3.16 -8.41
C VAL A 38 -2.11 4.52 -8.18
N ILE A 39 -2.86 5.49 -7.68
CA ILE A 39 -2.29 6.81 -7.35
C ILE A 39 -1.34 6.69 -6.16
N THR A 40 -1.77 5.96 -5.12
CA THR A 40 -0.92 5.70 -3.96
C THR A 40 0.34 4.94 -4.38
N TRP A 41 0.18 3.93 -5.23
CA TRP A 41 1.32 3.19 -5.75
C TRP A 41 2.30 4.11 -6.47
N GLY A 42 1.78 5.03 -7.29
CA GLY A 42 2.64 6.00 -7.99
C GLY A 42 3.44 6.86 -7.04
N GLU A 43 2.81 7.31 -5.95
CA GLU A 43 3.50 8.12 -4.96
C GLU A 43 4.61 7.33 -4.25
N LEU A 44 4.34 6.06 -3.95
CA LEU A 44 5.33 5.20 -3.33
C LEU A 44 6.51 4.96 -4.28
N MET A 45 6.22 4.78 -5.57
CA MET A 45 7.27 4.60 -6.56
C MET A 45 8.15 5.85 -6.71
N LEU A 46 7.56 7.03 -6.60
CA LEU A 46 8.35 8.26 -6.61
C LEU A 46 9.32 8.28 -5.44
N GLY A 47 8.89 7.80 -4.28
CA GLY A 47 9.77 7.69 -3.13
C GLY A 47 10.94 6.76 -3.39
N VAL A 48 10.71 5.66 -4.10
CA VAL A 48 11.77 4.73 -4.47
C VAL A 48 12.79 5.41 -5.37
N GLU A 49 12.34 6.17 -6.36
CA GLU A 49 13.24 6.86 -7.29
C GLU A 49 14.13 7.87 -6.59
N LYS A 50 13.66 8.47 -5.51
CA LYS A 50 14.43 9.45 -4.74
C LYS A 50 15.30 8.80 -3.67
N SER A 51 15.20 7.49 -3.49
CA SER A 51 15.95 6.79 -2.48
C SER A 51 17.40 6.58 -2.91
N GLN A 52 18.31 6.62 -1.92
CA GLN A 52 19.71 6.29 -2.16
C GLN A 52 19.92 4.79 -2.34
N HIS A 53 18.93 3.98 -1.96
CA HIS A 53 18.99 2.53 -2.05
C HIS A 53 17.80 2.02 -2.86
N ARG A 54 17.78 2.40 -4.14
CA ARG A 54 16.61 2.13 -4.99
C ARG A 54 16.25 0.66 -5.10
N THR A 55 17.24 -0.20 -5.32
CA THR A 55 16.96 -1.63 -5.48
C THR A 55 16.31 -2.21 -4.23
N ARG A 56 16.86 -1.89 -3.07
CA ARG A 56 16.30 -2.39 -1.82
C ARG A 56 14.92 -1.80 -1.54
N SER A 57 14.76 -0.52 -1.81
CA SER A 57 13.46 0.13 -1.63
C SER A 57 12.41 -0.47 -2.52
N LEU A 58 12.77 -0.79 -3.76
CA LEU A 58 11.85 -1.41 -4.70
C LEU A 58 11.46 -2.82 -4.23
N GLU A 59 12.41 -3.60 -3.74
CA GLU A 59 12.12 -4.93 -3.24
C GLU A 59 11.13 -4.88 -2.07
N ILE A 60 11.32 -3.93 -1.15
CA ILE A 60 10.41 -3.76 -0.03
C ILE A 60 9.02 -3.38 -0.54
N LEU A 61 8.96 -2.47 -1.50
CA LEU A 61 7.69 -2.00 -2.03
C LEU A 61 6.95 -3.12 -2.76
N GLU A 62 7.67 -3.98 -3.47
CA GLU A 62 7.06 -5.13 -4.14
C GLU A 62 6.42 -6.08 -3.13
N ARG A 63 7.05 -6.26 -1.97
CA ARG A 63 6.47 -7.08 -0.91
C ARG A 63 5.22 -6.44 -0.32
N VAL A 64 5.26 -5.13 -0.16
CA VAL A 64 4.07 -4.40 0.31
C VAL A 64 2.91 -4.62 -0.65
N ARG A 65 3.18 -4.58 -1.96
CA ARG A 65 2.14 -4.77 -2.97
C ARG A 65 1.53 -6.17 -2.91
N GLU A 66 2.29 -7.15 -2.51
CA GLU A 66 1.75 -8.52 -2.37
C GLU A 66 0.72 -8.59 -1.25
N ILE A 67 0.89 -7.80 -0.20
CA ILE A 67 0.00 -7.81 0.95
C ILE A 67 -1.12 -6.80 0.77
N ILE A 68 -0.81 -5.64 0.18
CA ILE A 68 -1.76 -4.56 -0.07
C ILE A 68 -1.84 -4.37 -1.59
N PRO A 69 -2.69 -5.14 -2.28
CA PRO A 69 -2.72 -5.09 -3.75
C PRO A 69 -3.09 -3.71 -4.28
N VAL A 70 -2.53 -3.40 -5.44
CA VAL A 70 -2.85 -2.16 -6.15
C VAL A 70 -4.08 -2.40 -7.01
N ILE A 71 -5.07 -1.52 -6.89
CA ILE A 71 -6.28 -1.59 -7.72
C ILE A 71 -6.43 -0.30 -8.51
N GLY A 72 -7.11 -0.40 -9.64
CA GLY A 72 -7.44 0.78 -10.42
C GLY A 72 -8.47 1.63 -9.69
N VAL A 73 -8.41 2.93 -9.95
CA VAL A 73 -9.42 3.84 -9.39
C VAL A 73 -10.64 3.77 -10.29
N ASP A 74 -11.78 3.35 -9.74
CA ASP A 74 -13.03 3.37 -10.46
C ASP A 74 -14.12 3.97 -9.58
N GLU A 75 -15.31 4.11 -10.14
CA GLU A 75 -16.40 4.79 -9.45
C GLU A 75 -16.80 4.12 -8.15
N ARG A 76 -16.67 2.79 -8.07
CA ARG A 76 -17.08 2.06 -6.88
C ARG A 76 -16.09 2.19 -5.74
N VAL A 77 -14.84 2.38 -6.07
CA VAL A 77 -13.77 2.44 -5.06
C VAL A 77 -13.39 3.90 -4.77
N GLY A 78 -13.29 4.72 -5.82
CA GLY A 78 -12.79 6.08 -5.70
C GLY A 78 -13.60 6.98 -4.78
N THR A 79 -14.86 6.66 -4.54
CA THR A 79 -15.73 7.47 -3.71
C THR A 79 -15.71 7.09 -2.22
N ARG A 80 -14.89 6.15 -1.85
CA ARG A 80 -14.93 5.58 -0.51
C ARG A 80 -14.01 6.23 0.51
N TYR A 81 -13.25 7.19 0.10
CA TYR A 81 -12.30 7.78 1.02
C TYR A 81 -12.19 9.28 0.90
#